data_6d8ee4707a76b152b4c056f9ded40e56
#
_entry.id   6d8ee4707a76b152b4c056f9ded40e56
#
_cell.length_a   1.000
_cell.length_b   1.000
_cell.length_c   1.000
_cell.angle_alpha   90.00
_cell.angle_beta   90.00
_cell.angle_gamma   90.00
#
_symmetry.space_group_name_H-M   'P 1'
#
loop_
_entity.id
_entity.type
_entity.pdbx_description
1 polymer ?
#
loop_
_entity_poly.entity_id
_entity_poly.type
_entity_poly.pdbx_seq_one_letter_code
_entity_poly.pdbx_strand_id
1 'polypeptide(L)'
;MSKSTRFALNKLTPPLELNMKQILITITAVLVVGCANQDIKLIQAVQDGNLEAVEKYLAAGMDVNTKDGYGATPLLYAAEYGRNDFAELLITNGADLNARYNDGLTALHAAVLNGSNEIVKLLIDQGADVNTKAKLKNFLTSKTHISTPLDSTIVSHNNIAHDLLRKHGAKTGEELKAEGK
;
A
#
# COMPACT_ATOMS: atom_id res chain seq x y z
N MET A 1 21.65 -31.51 63.30
CA MET A 1 21.02 -30.85 62.19
C MET A 1 21.72 -31.29 60.91
N SER A 2 21.05 -32.01 60.07
CA SER A 2 21.56 -32.87 59.00
C SER A 2 22.10 -32.08 57.82
N LYS A 3 23.25 -32.57 57.28
CA LYS A 3 23.96 -32.07 56.08
C LYS A 3 23.21 -32.28 54.75
N SER A 4 21.92 -32.68 54.79
CA SER A 4 21.14 -33.10 53.60
C SER A 4 20.32 -32.00 52.94
N THR A 5 20.24 -30.79 53.50
CA THR A 5 19.35 -29.74 52.95
C THR A 5 20.12 -28.72 52.10
N ARG A 6 21.44 -28.85 51.88
CA ARG A 6 22.21 -27.93 51.04
C ARG A 6 22.42 -28.39 49.60
N PHE A 7 21.98 -29.59 49.24
CA PHE A 7 22.24 -30.16 47.91
C PHE A 7 21.09 -30.02 46.92
N ALA A 8 19.94 -29.50 47.36
CA ALA A 8 18.72 -29.44 46.51
C ALA A 8 18.45 -28.08 45.82
N LEU A 9 19.21 -27.02 46.15
CA LEU A 9 18.97 -25.65 45.61
C LEU A 9 19.86 -25.32 44.41
N ASN A 10 20.74 -26.19 43.99
CA ASN A 10 21.73 -25.90 42.91
C ASN A 10 21.36 -26.55 41.57
N LYS A 11 20.14 -27.02 41.38
CA LYS A 11 19.67 -27.69 40.13
C LYS A 11 18.54 -26.96 39.40
N LEU A 12 18.13 -25.74 39.81
CA LEU A 12 16.96 -25.09 39.23
C LEU A 12 17.22 -23.72 38.57
N THR A 13 18.47 -23.36 38.35
CA THR A 13 18.77 -22.20 37.49
C THR A 13 19.70 -22.68 36.37
N PRO A 14 19.22 -22.82 35.13
CA PRO A 14 20.15 -22.90 34.02
C PRO A 14 20.97 -21.60 33.98
N PRO A 15 22.29 -21.65 33.68
CA PRO A 15 23.08 -20.45 33.56
C PRO A 15 22.47 -19.60 32.41
N LEU A 16 22.01 -18.39 32.73
CA LEU A 16 21.67 -17.34 31.77
C LEU A 16 22.95 -16.81 31.10
N GLU A 17 23.80 -17.69 30.56
CA GLU A 17 24.77 -17.32 29.55
C GLU A 17 24.04 -17.34 28.19
N LEU A 18 23.18 -16.35 27.98
CA LEU A 18 22.76 -16.04 26.62
C LEU A 18 24.01 -15.55 25.89
N ASN A 19 24.57 -16.45 25.07
CA ASN A 19 25.67 -16.13 24.17
C ASN A 19 25.30 -14.86 23.38
N MET A 20 26.24 -13.89 23.29
CA MET A 20 26.04 -12.63 22.55
C MET A 20 25.40 -12.85 21.16
N LYS A 21 25.68 -13.99 20.52
CA LYS A 21 25.04 -14.38 19.25
C LYS A 21 23.54 -14.66 19.39
N GLN A 22 23.08 -15.26 20.49
CA GLN A 22 21.65 -15.51 20.73
C GLN A 22 20.93 -14.22 21.13
N ILE A 23 21.58 -13.33 21.88
CA ILE A 23 21.06 -12.00 22.16
C ILE A 23 20.94 -11.18 20.87
N LEU A 24 21.94 -11.24 19.99
CA LEU A 24 21.91 -10.59 18.69
C LEU A 24 20.78 -11.14 17.78
N ILE A 25 20.61 -12.47 17.76
CA ILE A 25 19.54 -13.14 16.99
C ILE A 25 18.16 -12.78 17.56
N THR A 26 17.98 -12.72 18.88
CA THR A 26 16.71 -12.33 19.47
C THR A 26 16.42 -10.84 19.28
N ILE A 27 17.42 -9.97 19.36
CA ILE A 27 17.27 -8.53 19.08
C ILE A 27 16.97 -8.31 17.60
N THR A 28 17.66 -9.01 16.69
CA THR A 28 17.36 -8.92 15.24
C THR A 28 16.00 -9.51 14.92
N ALA A 29 15.58 -10.63 15.53
CA ALA A 29 14.27 -11.21 15.35
C ALA A 29 13.16 -10.30 15.89
N VAL A 30 13.35 -9.66 17.04
CA VAL A 30 12.39 -8.70 17.62
C VAL A 30 12.33 -7.43 16.78
N LEU A 31 13.46 -6.95 16.24
CA LEU A 31 13.48 -5.79 15.34
C LEU A 31 12.81 -6.11 13.99
N VAL A 32 13.07 -7.29 13.42
CA VAL A 32 12.47 -7.69 12.13
C VAL A 32 10.96 -7.95 12.27
N VAL A 33 10.52 -8.60 13.34
CA VAL A 33 9.08 -8.82 13.61
C VAL A 33 8.40 -7.50 14.02
N GLY A 34 9.11 -6.59 14.70
CA GLY A 34 8.61 -5.26 15.07
C GLY A 34 8.42 -4.36 13.85
N CYS A 35 9.32 -4.39 12.86
CA CYS A 35 9.21 -3.61 11.63
C CYS A 35 8.03 -4.10 10.75
N ALA A 36 7.92 -5.40 10.50
CA ALA A 36 6.84 -5.96 9.67
C ALA A 36 5.42 -5.67 10.23
N ASN A 37 5.31 -5.42 11.53
CA ASN A 37 4.02 -5.09 12.17
C ASN A 37 3.77 -3.57 12.24
N GLN A 38 4.79 -2.74 12.01
CA GLN A 38 4.63 -1.28 11.98
C GLN A 38 4.16 -0.77 10.62
N ASP A 39 4.67 -1.38 9.55
CA ASP A 39 4.35 -0.98 8.18
C ASP A 39 2.85 -1.13 7.87
N ILE A 40 2.20 -2.18 8.38
CA ILE A 40 0.77 -2.42 8.21
C ILE A 40 -0.11 -1.40 8.98
N LYS A 41 0.40 -0.79 10.06
CA LYS A 41 -0.39 0.16 10.88
C LYS A 41 -0.76 1.43 10.11
N LEU A 42 0.11 1.92 9.23
CA LEU A 42 -0.19 3.08 8.40
C LEU A 42 -1.33 2.76 7.42
N ILE A 43 -1.27 1.60 6.76
CA ILE A 43 -2.32 1.12 5.88
C ILE A 43 -3.64 0.94 6.64
N GLN A 44 -3.59 0.31 7.81
CA GLN A 44 -4.77 0.10 8.65
C GLN A 44 -5.41 1.44 9.06
N ALA A 45 -4.61 2.44 9.47
CA ALA A 45 -5.11 3.76 9.82
C ALA A 45 -5.82 4.45 8.65
N VAL A 46 -5.31 4.26 7.41
CA VAL A 46 -5.99 4.74 6.20
C VAL A 46 -7.29 3.98 6.00
N GLN A 47 -7.32 2.66 6.14
CA GLN A 47 -8.54 1.85 5.99
C GLN A 47 -9.60 2.20 7.04
N ASP A 48 -9.18 2.46 8.28
CA ASP A 48 -10.07 2.83 9.40
C ASP A 48 -10.58 4.28 9.31
N GLY A 49 -9.96 5.12 8.47
CA GLY A 49 -10.27 6.53 8.35
C GLY A 49 -9.78 7.37 9.52
N ASN A 50 -8.70 6.96 10.14
CA ASN A 50 -8.11 7.66 11.27
C ASN A 50 -6.97 8.57 10.79
N LEU A 51 -7.32 9.80 10.39
CA LEU A 51 -6.36 10.77 9.85
C LEU A 51 -5.28 11.14 10.88
N GLU A 52 -5.67 11.32 12.14
CA GLU A 52 -4.73 11.65 13.23
C GLU A 52 -3.66 10.55 13.40
N ALA A 53 -4.07 9.28 13.30
CA ALA A 53 -3.12 8.16 13.36
C ALA A 53 -2.17 8.17 12.16
N VAL A 54 -2.65 8.48 10.94
CA VAL A 54 -1.82 8.59 9.74
C VAL A 54 -0.79 9.72 9.91
N GLU A 55 -1.22 10.91 10.33
CA GLU A 55 -0.32 12.04 10.62
C GLU A 55 0.77 11.66 11.63
N LYS A 56 0.37 11.02 12.72
CA LYS A 56 1.29 10.55 13.77
C LYS A 56 2.31 9.54 13.24
N TYR A 57 1.87 8.58 12.41
CA TYR A 57 2.75 7.56 11.85
C TYR A 57 3.74 8.15 10.84
N LEU A 58 3.29 9.06 9.99
CA LEU A 58 4.17 9.77 9.05
C LEU A 58 5.18 10.67 9.79
N ALA A 59 4.74 11.40 10.84
CA ALA A 59 5.62 12.20 11.68
C ALA A 59 6.66 11.35 12.45
N ALA A 60 6.34 10.09 12.74
CA ALA A 60 7.26 9.12 13.34
C ALA A 60 8.25 8.52 12.32
N GLY A 61 8.19 8.92 11.05
CA GLY A 61 9.10 8.47 9.99
C GLY A 61 8.73 7.11 9.38
N MET A 62 7.45 6.69 9.48
CA MET A 62 7.00 5.49 8.77
C MET A 62 7.07 5.72 7.25
N ASP A 63 7.45 4.67 6.52
CA ASP A 63 7.48 4.70 5.07
C ASP A 63 6.08 4.87 4.49
N VAL A 64 5.84 6.02 3.83
CA VAL A 64 4.57 6.35 3.17
C VAL A 64 4.24 5.38 2.03
N ASN A 65 5.26 4.69 1.48
CA ASN A 65 5.16 3.74 0.36
C ASN A 65 5.18 2.27 0.81
N THR A 66 4.98 2.02 2.11
CA THR A 66 4.85 0.66 2.64
C THR A 66 3.79 -0.13 1.88
N LYS A 67 4.01 -1.45 1.72
CA LYS A 67 3.12 -2.32 0.96
C LYS A 67 2.62 -3.47 1.80
N ASP A 68 1.38 -3.82 1.62
CA ASP A 68 0.80 -5.04 2.17
C ASP A 68 1.01 -6.28 1.26
N GLY A 69 0.40 -7.41 1.62
CA GLY A 69 0.48 -8.66 0.85
C GLY A 69 -0.14 -8.59 -0.56
N TYR A 70 -0.97 -7.59 -0.83
CA TYR A 70 -1.57 -7.33 -2.15
C TYR A 70 -0.75 -6.35 -3.00
N GLY A 71 0.38 -5.87 -2.48
CA GLY A 71 1.18 -4.81 -3.09
C GLY A 71 0.57 -3.42 -2.90
N ALA A 72 -0.49 -3.31 -2.11
CA ALA A 72 -1.20 -2.05 -1.89
C ALA A 72 -0.44 -1.12 -0.96
N THR A 73 -0.34 0.16 -1.36
CA THR A 73 0.20 1.25 -0.54
C THR A 73 -0.94 2.01 0.15
N PRO A 74 -0.64 2.84 1.18
CA PRO A 74 -1.63 3.72 1.80
C PRO A 74 -2.38 4.59 0.77
N LEU A 75 -1.70 5.12 -0.25
CA LEU A 75 -2.32 5.94 -1.30
C LEU A 75 -3.31 5.15 -2.17
N LEU A 76 -3.01 3.87 -2.46
CA LEU A 76 -3.92 3.00 -3.19
C LEU A 76 -5.24 2.82 -2.41
N TYR A 77 -5.17 2.59 -1.10
CA TYR A 77 -6.37 2.50 -0.26
C TYR A 77 -7.11 3.84 -0.11
N ALA A 78 -6.38 4.97 0.01
CA ALA A 78 -7.03 6.28 0.05
C ALA A 78 -7.86 6.53 -1.22
N ALA A 79 -7.34 6.14 -2.39
CA ALA A 79 -8.03 6.24 -3.67
C ALA A 79 -9.20 5.26 -3.79
N GLU A 80 -9.03 4.02 -3.32
CA GLU A 80 -10.08 2.98 -3.32
C GLU A 80 -11.28 3.36 -2.45
N TYR A 81 -11.03 4.00 -1.31
CA TYR A 81 -12.10 4.44 -0.39
C TYR A 81 -12.56 5.90 -0.60
N GLY A 82 -12.03 6.60 -1.60
CA GLY A 82 -12.40 7.99 -1.90
C GLY A 82 -12.05 8.98 -0.78
N ARG A 83 -10.94 8.75 -0.09
CA ARG A 83 -10.52 9.56 1.05
C ARG A 83 -9.62 10.71 0.61
N ASN A 84 -10.20 11.83 0.24
CA ASN A 84 -9.47 12.98 -0.34
C ASN A 84 -8.38 13.51 0.59
N ASP A 85 -8.71 13.78 1.87
CA ASP A 85 -7.78 14.35 2.85
C ASP A 85 -6.56 13.44 3.06
N PHE A 86 -6.79 12.11 3.06
CA PHE A 86 -5.72 11.12 3.19
C PHE A 86 -4.83 11.10 1.93
N ALA A 87 -5.43 11.17 0.74
CA ALA A 87 -4.68 11.20 -0.51
C ALA A 87 -3.78 12.44 -0.56
N GLU A 88 -4.29 13.62 -0.21
CA GLU A 88 -3.51 14.86 -0.14
C GLU A 88 -2.36 14.75 0.87
N LEU A 89 -2.63 14.25 2.07
CA LEU A 89 -1.63 14.07 3.12
C LEU A 89 -0.52 13.12 2.68
N LEU A 90 -0.87 11.96 2.11
CA LEU A 90 0.08 10.95 1.66
C LEU A 90 0.94 11.46 0.50
N ILE A 91 0.34 12.14 -0.49
CA ILE A 91 1.05 12.71 -1.63
C ILE A 91 2.03 13.80 -1.16
N THR A 92 1.62 14.66 -0.24
CA THR A 92 2.48 15.69 0.35
C THR A 92 3.69 15.08 1.08
N ASN A 93 3.53 13.87 1.63
CA ASN A 93 4.60 13.12 2.28
C ASN A 93 5.39 12.20 1.32
N GLY A 94 5.24 12.37 0.01
CA GLY A 94 6.05 11.67 -0.99
C GLY A 94 5.53 10.29 -1.39
N ALA A 95 4.22 10.06 -1.33
CA ALA A 95 3.63 8.81 -1.82
C ALA A 95 3.89 8.64 -3.33
N ASP A 96 4.27 7.42 -3.73
CA ASP A 96 4.43 7.05 -5.13
C ASP A 96 3.07 7.00 -5.83
N LEU A 97 2.83 7.97 -6.71
CA LEU A 97 1.59 8.12 -7.48
C LEU A 97 1.33 6.95 -8.43
N ASN A 98 2.40 6.25 -8.84
CA ASN A 98 2.37 5.16 -9.80
C ASN A 98 2.56 3.79 -9.15
N ALA A 99 2.49 3.71 -7.82
CA ALA A 99 2.47 2.45 -7.09
C ALA A 99 1.34 1.55 -7.61
N ARG A 100 1.60 0.23 -7.62
CA ARG A 100 0.69 -0.74 -8.23
C ARG A 100 0.33 -1.83 -7.24
N TYR A 101 -0.94 -2.25 -7.30
CA TYR A 101 -1.36 -3.55 -6.81
C TYR A 101 -0.67 -4.69 -7.58
N ASN A 102 -0.76 -5.91 -7.10
CA ASN A 102 -0.19 -7.09 -7.77
C ASN A 102 -0.79 -7.37 -9.15
N ASP A 103 -2.01 -6.91 -9.44
CA ASP A 103 -2.69 -6.97 -10.74
C ASP A 103 -2.35 -5.78 -11.66
N GLY A 104 -1.57 -4.84 -11.17
CA GLY A 104 -1.10 -3.67 -11.91
C GLY A 104 -1.99 -2.43 -11.83
N LEU A 105 -3.10 -2.46 -11.09
CA LEU A 105 -3.93 -1.27 -10.85
C LEU A 105 -3.15 -0.21 -10.07
N THR A 106 -3.35 1.06 -10.41
CA THR A 106 -2.76 2.22 -9.70
C THR A 106 -3.84 2.98 -8.94
N ALA A 107 -3.42 3.96 -8.11
CA ALA A 107 -4.34 4.84 -7.40
C ALA A 107 -5.30 5.57 -8.37
N LEU A 108 -4.83 5.91 -9.58
CA LEU A 108 -5.67 6.54 -10.60
C LEU A 108 -6.78 5.61 -11.11
N HIS A 109 -6.49 4.32 -11.32
CA HIS A 109 -7.53 3.32 -11.64
C HIS A 109 -8.56 3.21 -10.50
N ALA A 110 -8.08 3.08 -9.26
CA ALA A 110 -8.94 2.94 -8.09
C ALA A 110 -9.85 4.16 -7.89
N ALA A 111 -9.32 5.38 -8.00
CA ALA A 111 -10.09 6.61 -7.90
C ALA A 111 -11.16 6.72 -8.98
N VAL A 112 -10.85 6.33 -10.23
CA VAL A 112 -11.82 6.30 -11.34
C VAL A 112 -12.95 5.31 -11.06
N LEU A 113 -12.61 4.10 -10.63
CA LEU A 113 -13.59 3.03 -10.33
C LEU A 113 -14.49 3.41 -9.15
N ASN A 114 -13.96 4.08 -8.16
CA ASN A 114 -14.72 4.56 -7.00
C ASN A 114 -15.53 5.84 -7.31
N GLY A 115 -15.29 6.53 -8.42
CA GLY A 115 -15.95 7.78 -8.78
C GLY A 115 -15.42 9.02 -8.05
N SER A 116 -14.23 8.93 -7.43
CA SER A 116 -13.59 10.02 -6.66
C SER A 116 -12.89 11.02 -7.59
N ASN A 117 -13.67 11.91 -8.21
CA ASN A 117 -13.16 12.84 -9.22
C ASN A 117 -12.12 13.83 -8.66
N GLU A 118 -12.22 14.18 -7.38
CA GLU A 118 -11.26 15.02 -6.66
C GLU A 118 -9.89 14.33 -6.59
N ILE A 119 -9.85 13.04 -6.25
CA ILE A 119 -8.60 12.26 -6.23
C ILE A 119 -8.07 12.05 -7.64
N VAL A 120 -8.93 11.79 -8.63
CA VAL A 120 -8.53 11.70 -10.05
C VAL A 120 -7.81 12.99 -10.46
N LYS A 121 -8.43 14.14 -10.18
CA LYS A 121 -7.83 15.45 -10.49
C LYS A 121 -6.52 15.65 -9.74
N LEU A 122 -6.50 15.38 -8.44
CA LEU A 122 -5.30 15.53 -7.60
C LEU A 122 -4.14 14.69 -8.16
N LEU A 123 -4.35 13.42 -8.47
CA LEU A 123 -3.33 12.52 -9.01
C LEU A 123 -2.79 13.02 -10.35
N ILE A 124 -3.66 13.48 -11.25
CA ILE A 124 -3.26 14.02 -12.56
C ILE A 124 -2.45 15.31 -12.40
N ASP A 125 -2.91 16.23 -11.56
CA ASP A 125 -2.24 17.51 -11.30
C ASP A 125 -0.85 17.32 -10.66
N GLN A 126 -0.66 16.24 -9.90
CA GLN A 126 0.62 15.85 -9.29
C GLN A 126 1.50 15.00 -10.22
N GLY A 127 1.06 14.70 -11.44
CA GLY A 127 1.87 14.05 -12.47
C GLY A 127 1.79 12.51 -12.47
N ALA A 128 0.70 11.92 -11.98
CA ALA A 128 0.46 10.50 -12.15
C ALA A 128 0.41 10.11 -13.63
N ASP A 129 0.98 8.95 -13.98
CA ASP A 129 0.94 8.43 -15.35
C ASP A 129 -0.49 7.98 -15.72
N VAL A 130 -1.13 8.76 -16.59
CA VAL A 130 -2.50 8.52 -17.06
C VAL A 130 -2.62 7.33 -18.02
N ASN A 131 -1.49 6.79 -18.51
CA ASN A 131 -1.42 5.70 -19.46
C ASN A 131 -0.88 4.39 -18.86
N THR A 132 -0.88 4.28 -17.53
CA THR A 132 -0.49 3.04 -16.86
C THR A 132 -1.38 1.88 -17.30
N LYS A 133 -0.77 0.69 -17.43
CA LYS A 133 -1.46 -0.52 -17.90
C LYS A 133 -1.62 -1.50 -16.74
N ALA A 134 -2.83 -1.91 -16.46
CA ALA A 134 -3.16 -3.01 -15.56
C ALA A 134 -3.55 -4.26 -16.34
N LYS A 135 -3.25 -5.44 -15.80
CA LYS A 135 -3.65 -6.73 -16.39
C LYS A 135 -4.85 -7.26 -15.63
N LEU A 136 -6.04 -6.99 -16.13
CA LEU A 136 -7.26 -7.46 -15.52
C LEU A 136 -7.68 -8.79 -16.15
N LYS A 137 -7.94 -9.78 -15.30
CA LYS A 137 -8.45 -11.08 -15.72
C LYS A 137 -9.97 -11.00 -15.81
N ASN A 138 -10.52 -11.20 -17.01
CA ASN A 138 -11.97 -11.30 -17.16
C ASN A 138 -12.45 -12.60 -16.53
N PHE A 139 -13.31 -12.49 -15.52
CA PHE A 139 -13.78 -13.62 -14.71
C PHE A 139 -14.63 -14.61 -15.55
N LEU A 140 -15.34 -14.14 -16.56
CA LEU A 140 -16.23 -14.95 -17.40
C LEU A 140 -15.49 -15.68 -18.52
N THR A 141 -14.44 -15.05 -19.08
CA THR A 141 -13.74 -15.58 -20.27
C THR A 141 -12.34 -16.11 -19.98
N SER A 142 -11.86 -15.97 -18.74
CA SER A 142 -10.48 -16.26 -18.32
C SER A 142 -9.40 -15.54 -19.15
N LYS A 143 -9.80 -14.63 -20.04
CA LYS A 143 -8.88 -13.83 -20.85
C LYS A 143 -8.37 -12.64 -20.05
N THR A 144 -7.08 -12.40 -20.14
CA THR A 144 -6.46 -11.19 -19.61
C THR A 144 -6.58 -10.08 -20.64
N HIS A 145 -7.10 -8.92 -20.24
CA HIS A 145 -7.10 -7.71 -21.05
C HIS A 145 -6.27 -6.62 -20.37
N ILE A 146 -5.73 -5.73 -21.17
CA ILE A 146 -5.04 -4.55 -20.70
C ILE A 146 -6.09 -3.48 -20.46
N SER A 147 -6.08 -2.91 -19.25
CA SER A 147 -6.95 -1.80 -18.87
C SER A 147 -6.09 -0.61 -18.50
N THR A 148 -6.47 0.57 -18.96
CA THR A 148 -5.91 1.85 -18.55
C THR A 148 -6.88 2.57 -17.63
N PRO A 149 -6.48 3.66 -16.93
CA PRO A 149 -7.42 4.48 -16.18
C PRO A 149 -8.60 4.97 -17.04
N LEU A 150 -8.34 5.24 -18.32
CA LEU A 150 -9.39 5.66 -19.25
C LEU A 150 -10.40 4.53 -19.54
N ASP A 151 -9.94 3.28 -19.71
CA ASP A 151 -10.85 2.13 -19.88
C ASP A 151 -11.72 1.93 -18.63
N SER A 152 -11.17 2.22 -17.45
CA SER A 152 -11.90 2.12 -16.18
C SER A 152 -13.07 3.10 -16.10
N THR A 153 -13.03 4.25 -16.81
CA THR A 153 -14.15 5.21 -16.86
C THR A 153 -15.39 4.64 -17.55
N ILE A 154 -15.20 3.75 -18.52
CA ILE A 154 -16.29 3.08 -19.25
C ILE A 154 -17.04 2.13 -18.30
N VAL A 155 -16.30 1.39 -17.48
CA VAL A 155 -16.86 0.44 -16.50
C VAL A 155 -17.58 1.17 -15.37
N SER A 156 -17.01 2.26 -14.87
CA SER A 156 -17.59 3.06 -13.79
C SER A 156 -18.64 4.08 -14.23
N HIS A 157 -18.84 4.24 -15.54
CA HIS A 157 -19.70 5.28 -16.13
C HIS A 157 -19.33 6.70 -15.66
N ASN A 158 -18.03 6.92 -15.38
CA ASN A 158 -17.52 8.18 -14.86
C ASN A 158 -17.12 9.14 -16.01
N ASN A 159 -18.09 9.88 -16.53
CA ASN A 159 -17.87 10.82 -17.62
C ASN A 159 -16.93 11.98 -17.24
N ILE A 160 -16.98 12.44 -15.99
CA ILE A 160 -16.12 13.54 -15.51
C ILE A 160 -14.67 13.11 -15.55
N ALA A 161 -14.35 11.93 -15.00
CA ALA A 161 -13.00 11.38 -15.05
C ALA A 161 -12.59 11.07 -16.50
N HIS A 162 -13.51 10.62 -17.35
CA HIS A 162 -13.24 10.39 -18.78
C HIS A 162 -12.72 11.64 -19.48
N ASP A 163 -13.48 12.74 -19.37
CA ASP A 163 -13.11 14.02 -20.01
C ASP A 163 -11.80 14.57 -19.45
N LEU A 164 -11.61 14.47 -18.14
CA LEU A 164 -10.38 14.91 -17.49
C LEU A 164 -9.17 14.12 -17.97
N LEU A 165 -9.26 12.80 -18.01
CA LEU A 165 -8.19 11.91 -18.50
C LEU A 165 -7.85 12.17 -19.98
N ARG A 166 -8.86 12.31 -20.83
CA ARG A 166 -8.66 12.62 -22.25
C ARG A 166 -7.95 13.95 -22.44
N LYS A 167 -8.34 14.97 -21.70
CA LYS A 167 -7.69 16.30 -21.72
C LYS A 167 -6.19 16.22 -21.39
N HIS A 168 -5.79 15.27 -20.56
CA HIS A 168 -4.41 15.03 -20.15
C HIS A 168 -3.69 13.94 -20.97
N GLY A 169 -4.25 13.55 -22.13
CA GLY A 169 -3.61 12.65 -23.08
C GLY A 169 -3.74 11.18 -22.73
N ALA A 170 -4.71 10.79 -21.90
CA ALA A 170 -4.97 9.39 -21.62
C ALA A 170 -5.50 8.68 -22.87
N LYS A 171 -5.07 7.42 -23.02
CA LYS A 171 -5.41 6.52 -24.12
C LYS A 171 -6.01 5.24 -23.58
N THR A 172 -6.86 4.60 -24.35
CA THR A 172 -7.34 3.25 -24.06
C THR A 172 -6.24 2.22 -24.24
N GLY A 173 -6.41 1.04 -23.63
CA GLY A 173 -5.47 -0.07 -23.84
C GLY A 173 -5.36 -0.50 -25.30
N GLU A 174 -6.45 -0.36 -26.09
CA GLU A 174 -6.46 -0.64 -27.53
C GLU A 174 -5.67 0.42 -28.31
N GLU A 175 -5.85 1.71 -28.02
CA GLU A 175 -5.09 2.80 -28.63
C GLU A 175 -3.58 2.65 -28.38
N LEU A 176 -3.18 2.34 -27.14
CA LEU A 176 -1.77 2.12 -26.78
C LEU A 176 -1.19 0.88 -27.47
N LYS A 177 -1.99 -0.18 -27.67
CA LYS A 177 -1.58 -1.36 -28.40
C LYS A 177 -1.38 -1.08 -29.89
N ALA A 178 -2.25 -0.26 -30.49
CA ALA A 178 -2.13 0.16 -31.88
C ALA A 178 -0.88 1.01 -32.14
N GLU A 179 -0.40 1.74 -31.15
CA GLU A 179 0.85 2.52 -31.23
C GLU A 179 2.12 1.70 -30.98
N GLY A 180 2.00 0.39 -30.75
CA GLY A 180 3.14 -0.50 -30.49
C GLY A 180 3.78 -0.31 -29.10
N LYS A 181 3.04 0.24 -28.16
CA LYS A 181 3.48 0.51 -26.78
C LYS A 181 2.88 -0.47 -25.77
#